data_9523c1371665fdc1a91c42d16943c152
#
_entry.id   9523c1371665fdc1a91c42d16943c152
#
_cell.length_a   1.000
_cell.length_b   1.000
_cell.length_c   1.000
_cell.angle_alpha   90.00
_cell.angle_beta   90.00
_cell.angle_gamma   90.00
#
_symmetry.space_group_name_H-M   'P 1'
#
loop_
_entity.id
_entity.type
_entity.pdbx_description
1 polymer ?
#
loop_
_entity_poly.entity_id
_entity_poly.type
_entity_poly.pdbx_seq_one_letter_code
_entity_poly.pdbx_strand_id
1 'polypeptide(L)' 'MIDDNGITTKHIDKEIIISDNVQIGAGSIVLAGVSICENVVVGAGSIVTRNIEKPGVYVGSPAKCIRLFKQFNNDY' A
#
# COMPACT_ATOMS: atom_id res chain seq x y z
N MET A 1 6.98 18.68 11.72
CA MET A 1 7.32 18.94 12.02
C MET A 1 7.75 19.42 12.38
N ILE A 2 7.68 19.76 13.00
CA ILE A 2 8.08 20.15 13.45
C ILE A 2 8.39 20.19 14.21
N ASP A 3 8.61 20.47 14.90
CA ASP A 3 8.95 20.58 15.66
C ASP A 3 9.52 21.05 15.93
N ASP A 4 9.52 21.61 16.39
CA ASP A 4 10.00 22.09 16.69
C ASP A 4 10.22 22.45 16.47
N ASN A 5 9.89 22.77 16.61
CA ASN A 5 9.88 22.92 16.35
C ASN A 5 9.47 22.71 15.92
N GLY A 6 8.89 22.61 15.81
CA GLY A 6 8.42 22.21 15.48
C GLY A 6 8.09 21.45 15.24
N ILE A 7 7.89 21.18 15.07
CA ILE A 7 7.70 20.31 14.98
C ILE A 7 7.76 19.52 15.48
N THR A 8 7.41 19.28 16.05
CA THR A 8 7.51 18.48 16.57
C THR A 8 7.72 17.59 16.44
N THR A 9 7.89 17.37 16.73
CA THR A 9 7.91 16.58 16.54
C THR A 9 8.15 15.42 17.02
N LYS A 10 7.56 14.83 17.40
CA LYS A 10 7.58 13.80 17.71
C LYS A 10 7.43 12.93 16.70
N HIS A 11 8.09 12.03 16.48
CA HIS A 11 8.05 11.24 15.48
C HIS A 11 7.27 10.15 15.71
N ILE A 12 6.40 9.82 14.93
CA ILE A 12 5.75 8.68 14.96
C ILE A 12 6.23 7.93 13.90
N ASP A 13 6.90 6.92 14.10
CA ASP A 13 7.43 6.21 13.07
C ASP A 13 6.50 5.28 12.52
N LYS A 14 5.76 5.56 11.54
CA LYS A 14 4.90 4.66 10.87
C LYS A 14 5.51 4.27 9.58
N GLU A 15 6.11 3.13 9.55
CA GLU A 15 6.76 2.67 8.36
C GLU A 15 5.81 2.11 7.36
N ILE A 16 6.12 2.27 6.10
CA ILE A 16 5.41 1.62 5.02
C ILE A 16 6.14 0.33 4.74
N ILE A 17 5.43 -0.78 4.78
CA ILE A 17 6.03 -2.08 4.56
C ILE A 17 5.48 -2.66 3.28
N ILE A 18 6.36 -2.92 2.33
CA ILE A 18 5.95 -3.46 1.05
C ILE A 18 6.66 -4.79 0.86
N SER A 19 5.88 -5.85 0.71
CA SER A 19 6.42 -7.18 0.57
C SER A 19 6.91 -7.41 -0.86
N ASP A 20 7.25 -8.65 -1.15
CA ASP A 20 7.85 -8.98 -2.44
C ASP A 20 6.84 -8.90 -3.57
N ASN A 21 7.33 -8.63 -4.73
CA ASN A 21 6.55 -8.69 -5.96
C ASN A 21 5.33 -7.77 -5.90
N VAL A 22 5.53 -6.54 -5.47
CA VAL A 22 4.50 -5.54 -5.45
C VAL A 22 4.81 -4.51 -6.52
N GLN A 23 3.83 -4.18 -7.35
CA GLN A 23 4.00 -3.18 -8.38
C GLN A 23 3.11 -2.01 -8.05
N ILE A 24 3.67 -0.83 -8.01
CA ILE A 24 2.90 0.36 -7.69
C ILE A 24 3.01 1.31 -8.86
N GLY A 25 1.88 1.63 -9.44
CA GLY A 25 1.83 2.48 -10.62
C GLY A 25 2.25 3.91 -10.33
N ALA A 26 2.61 4.61 -11.37
CA ALA A 26 3.11 5.96 -11.26
C ALA A 26 2.09 6.87 -10.61
N GLY A 27 2.55 7.77 -9.81
CA GLY A 27 1.68 8.75 -9.19
C GLY A 27 0.85 8.22 -8.03
N SER A 28 1.07 6.97 -7.63
CA SER A 28 0.34 6.42 -6.51
C SER A 28 0.93 6.91 -5.20
N ILE A 29 0.10 6.94 -4.18
CA ILE A 29 0.50 7.37 -2.86
C ILE A 29 0.16 6.27 -1.89
N VAL A 30 1.09 5.92 -1.03
CA VAL A 30 0.86 4.95 0.03
C VAL A 30 1.02 5.68 1.34
N LEU A 31 -0.01 5.65 2.16
CA LEU A 31 0.03 6.40 3.40
C LEU A 31 0.91 5.73 4.43
N ALA A 32 1.42 6.53 5.34
CA ALA A 32 2.29 6.04 6.38
C ALA A 32 1.59 4.96 7.20
N GLY A 33 2.32 3.95 7.57
CA GLY A 33 1.79 2.87 8.38
C GLY A 33 1.10 1.77 7.62
N VAL A 34 1.03 1.88 6.30
CA VAL A 34 0.36 0.86 5.50
C VAL A 34 1.29 -0.29 5.20
N SER A 35 0.77 -1.50 5.27
CA SER A 35 1.50 -2.69 4.86
C SER A 35 0.84 -3.28 3.65
N ILE A 36 1.63 -3.67 2.66
CA ILE A 36 1.12 -4.27 1.45
C ILE A 36 1.73 -5.66 1.32
N CYS A 37 0.89 -6.66 1.22
CA CYS A 37 1.36 -8.04 1.12
C CYS A 37 1.95 -8.31 -0.25
N GLU A 38 2.49 -9.49 -0.43
CA GLU A 38 3.12 -9.84 -1.68
C GLU A 38 2.13 -10.00 -2.82
N ASN A 39 2.61 -9.91 -4.01
CA ASN A 39 1.85 -10.14 -5.24
C ASN A 39 0.67 -9.20 -5.37
N VAL A 40 0.92 -7.92 -5.19
CA VAL A 40 -0.10 -6.90 -5.28
C VAL A 40 0.26 -5.93 -6.41
N VAL A 41 -0.73 -5.52 -7.16
CA VAL A 41 -0.57 -4.49 -8.18
C VAL A 41 -1.44 -3.32 -7.78
N VAL A 42 -0.84 -2.14 -7.67
CA VAL A 42 -1.57 -0.93 -7.38
C VAL A 42 -1.59 -0.09 -8.66
N GLY A 43 -2.75 0.22 -9.15
CA GLY A 43 -2.88 0.97 -10.39
C GLY A 43 -2.38 2.39 -10.27
N ALA A 44 -2.04 3.00 -11.40
CA ALA A 44 -1.48 4.35 -11.40
C ALA A 44 -2.46 5.34 -10.78
N GLY A 45 -1.94 6.28 -10.07
CA GLY A 45 -2.73 7.36 -9.48
C GLY A 45 -3.59 6.94 -8.31
N SER A 46 -3.34 5.78 -7.74
CA SER A 46 -4.14 5.29 -6.63
C SER A 46 -3.62 5.80 -5.29
N ILE A 47 -4.47 5.82 -4.30
CA ILE A 47 -4.07 6.21 -2.97
C ILE A 47 -4.39 5.07 -2.02
N VAL A 48 -3.36 4.44 -1.49
CA VAL A 48 -3.51 3.30 -0.61
C VAL A 48 -3.62 3.79 0.82
N THR A 49 -4.78 3.66 1.40
CA THR A 49 -5.06 4.20 2.72
C THR A 49 -5.15 3.13 3.80
N ARG A 50 -5.18 1.87 3.42
CA ARG A 50 -5.29 0.78 4.38
C ARG A 50 -4.37 -0.33 4.00
N ASN A 51 -4.10 -1.21 4.93
CA ASN A 51 -3.28 -2.37 4.64
C ASN A 51 -3.91 -3.21 3.55
N ILE A 52 -3.09 -3.75 2.69
CA ILE A 52 -3.54 -4.66 1.65
C ILE A 52 -3.05 -6.04 2.05
N GLU A 53 -3.98 -6.91 2.33
CA GLU A 53 -3.67 -8.21 2.91
C GLU A 53 -3.90 -9.38 1.98
N LYS A 54 -4.40 -9.14 0.80
CA LYS A 54 -4.64 -10.21 -0.15
C LYS A 54 -4.05 -9.86 -1.49
N PRO A 55 -3.40 -10.79 -2.16
CA PRO A 55 -2.83 -10.52 -3.47
C PRO A 55 -3.91 -10.16 -4.45
N GLY A 56 -3.68 -9.14 -5.23
CA GLY A 56 -4.67 -8.71 -6.20
C GLY A 56 -4.33 -7.38 -6.81
N VAL A 57 -5.29 -6.80 -7.49
CA VAL A 57 -5.15 -5.51 -8.15
C VAL A 57 -6.02 -4.50 -7.42
N TYR A 58 -5.43 -3.38 -7.06
CA TYR A 58 -6.09 -2.36 -6.29
C TYR A 58 -5.96 -1.02 -6.99
N VAL A 59 -7.04 -0.31 -7.18
CA VAL A 59 -7.00 0.98 -7.87
C VAL A 59 -7.94 1.95 -7.22
N GLY A 60 -7.69 3.20 -7.41
CA GLY A 60 -8.61 4.26 -7.02
C GLY A 60 -8.13 5.07 -5.83
N SER A 61 -8.98 6.00 -5.44
CA SER A 61 -8.67 6.89 -4.35
C SER A 61 -9.94 6.98 -3.47
N PRO A 62 -9.99 6.22 -2.41
CA PRO A 62 -8.99 5.29 -1.91
C PRO A 62 -8.94 4.03 -2.75
N ALA A 63 -7.80 3.38 -2.75
CA ALA A 63 -7.60 2.19 -3.55
C ALA A 63 -8.49 1.07 -3.07
N LYS A 64 -9.13 0.41 -4.01
CA LYS A 64 -10.01 -0.69 -3.68
C LYS A 64 -9.68 -1.87 -4.56
N CYS A 65 -9.93 -3.04 -4.05
CA CYS A 65 -9.63 -4.25 -4.78
C CYS A 65 -10.61 -4.42 -5.93
N ILE A 66 -10.07 -4.53 -7.14
CA ILE A 66 -10.91 -4.79 -8.28
C ILE A 66 -10.75 -6.23 -8.76
N ARG A 67 -9.75 -6.94 -8.25
CA ARG A 67 -9.54 -8.30 -8.67
C ARG A 67 -8.59 -8.97 -7.71
N LEU A 68 -8.95 -10.11 -7.19
CA LEU A 68 -8.06 -10.89 -6.36
C LEU A 68 -7.40 -11.96 -7.21
N PHE A 69 -6.11 -12.21 -6.95
CA PHE A 69 -5.42 -13.28 -7.62
C PHE A 69 -5.73 -14.57 -6.91
N LYS A 70 -5.80 -15.64 -7.71
CA LYS A 70 -6.01 -16.88 -7.10
C LYS A 70 -4.81 -17.34 -6.39
N GLN A 71 -5.04 -18.14 -5.39
CA GLN A 71 -3.95 -18.70 -4.72
C GLN A 71 -3.31 -19.66 -5.52
N PHE A 72 -2.11 -19.82 -5.30
CA PHE A 72 -1.49 -20.65 -6.10
C PHE A 72 -1.70 -21.92 -5.86
N ASN A 73 -1.64 -22.52 -5.49
CA ASN A 73 -1.70 -23.69 -5.28
C ASN A 73 -2.80 -24.28 -5.63
N ASN A 74 -3.40 -24.02 -6.00
CA ASN A 74 -4.38 -24.63 -6.09
C ASN A 74 -5.08 -24.75 -7.08
N ASP A 75 -5.11 -24.50 -7.62
CA ASP A 75 -5.91 -24.52 -8.47
C ASP A 75 -5.60 -24.74 -9.61
N TYR A 76 -4.80 -25.22 -9.97
CA TYR A 76 -4.46 -25.44 -11.12
C TYR A 76 -4.03 -26.57 -11.14
#